data_459d4a9c6ed6b6aada7528c99ffb789b
#
_entry.id   459d4a9c6ed6b6aada7528c99ffb789b
#
_cell.length_a   1.000
_cell.length_b   1.000
_cell.length_c   1.000
_cell.angle_alpha   90.00
_cell.angle_beta   90.00
_cell.angle_gamma   90.00
#
_symmetry.space_group_name_H-M   'P 1'
#
loop_
_entity.id
_entity.type
_entity.pdbx_description
1 polymer ?
#
loop_
_entity_poly.entity_id
_entity_poly.type
_entity_poly.pdbx_seq_one_letter_code
_entity_poly.pdbx_strand_id
1 'polypeptide(L)'
;MTVYERLDRLFEQNNGILKTAQVLENGIAKSTFYAYVRLRGAEQAAHGVYVSPDAWTDAMYLLHLRCAQAVFSHESALFFHDLTDREPSPYSITVRTGYNPAALQADGVKVYTIKKELHGVGIVTLNTPFGNPVPVYDMERTVCDLIRSRSGIETQTFQNALKQYAKRKDKDLRKRMRLHIQHRYCY
;
A
#
# COMPACT_ATOMS: atom_id res chain seq x y z
N MET A 1 25.27 -26.14 2.27
CA MET A 1 23.93 -25.51 2.19
C MET A 1 23.41 -25.68 0.78
N THR A 2 22.31 -26.36 0.62
CA THR A 2 21.68 -26.62 -0.68
C THR A 2 21.02 -25.34 -1.22
N VAL A 3 20.70 -25.32 -2.52
CA VAL A 3 19.98 -24.17 -3.12
C VAL A 3 18.59 -24.02 -2.50
N TYR A 4 17.95 -25.11 -2.10
CA TYR A 4 16.63 -25.09 -1.48
C TYR A 4 16.68 -24.52 -0.05
N GLU A 5 17.67 -24.86 0.75
CA GLU A 5 17.89 -24.24 2.07
C GLU A 5 18.18 -22.74 1.96
N ARG A 6 18.82 -22.28 0.87
CA ARG A 6 18.98 -20.84 0.59
C ARG A 6 17.66 -20.18 0.27
N LEU A 7 16.77 -20.83 -0.48
CA LEU A 7 15.44 -20.33 -0.79
C LEU A 7 14.55 -20.31 0.46
N ASP A 8 14.61 -21.33 1.31
CA ASP A 8 13.90 -21.36 2.60
C ASP A 8 14.29 -20.12 3.44
N ARG A 9 15.59 -19.82 3.57
CA ARG A 9 16.07 -18.63 4.28
C ARG A 9 15.64 -17.31 3.62
N LEU A 10 15.64 -17.24 2.28
CA LEU A 10 15.19 -16.03 1.59
C LEU A 10 13.69 -15.78 1.84
N PHE A 11 12.86 -16.80 1.89
CA PHE A 11 11.46 -16.68 2.27
C PHE A 11 11.33 -16.19 3.73
N GLU A 12 12.05 -16.78 4.67
CA GLU A 12 12.06 -16.37 6.08
C GLU A 12 12.48 -14.89 6.26
N GLN A 13 13.58 -14.48 5.60
CA GLN A 13 14.09 -13.12 5.66
C GLN A 13 13.14 -12.07 5.05
N ASN A 14 12.23 -12.49 4.18
CA ASN A 14 11.25 -11.63 3.51
C ASN A 14 9.82 -11.91 4.00
N ASN A 15 9.65 -12.34 5.25
CA ASN A 15 8.33 -12.60 5.87
C ASN A 15 7.45 -13.55 5.02
N GLY A 16 8.06 -14.52 4.37
CA GLY A 16 7.36 -15.50 3.52
C GLY A 16 6.93 -14.98 2.15
N ILE A 17 7.38 -13.80 1.74
CA ILE A 17 7.07 -13.22 0.41
C ILE A 17 8.37 -13.03 -0.38
N LEU A 18 8.49 -13.69 -1.54
CA LEU A 18 9.70 -13.65 -2.35
C LEU A 18 9.42 -13.25 -3.80
N LYS A 19 10.22 -12.31 -4.31
CA LYS A 19 10.14 -11.88 -5.71
C LYS A 19 11.12 -12.68 -6.57
N THR A 20 10.72 -13.05 -7.78
CA THR A 20 11.62 -13.70 -8.76
C THR A 20 12.90 -12.89 -8.99
N ALA A 21 12.80 -11.54 -8.99
CA ALA A 21 13.97 -10.67 -9.13
C ALA A 21 14.99 -10.88 -8.01
N GLN A 22 14.54 -10.93 -6.75
CA GLN A 22 15.42 -11.17 -5.59
C GLN A 22 16.12 -12.54 -5.68
N VAL A 23 15.41 -13.55 -6.19
CA VAL A 23 15.98 -14.90 -6.40
C VAL A 23 17.12 -14.86 -7.41
N LEU A 24 16.91 -14.15 -8.54
CA LEU A 24 17.93 -13.99 -9.59
C LEU A 24 19.14 -13.18 -9.10
N GLU A 25 18.90 -12.11 -8.34
CA GLU A 25 19.95 -11.30 -7.70
C GLU A 25 20.82 -12.12 -6.73
N ASN A 26 20.23 -13.15 -6.10
CA ASN A 26 20.96 -14.12 -5.26
C ASN A 26 21.63 -15.25 -6.05
N GLY A 27 21.68 -15.14 -7.39
CA GLY A 27 22.35 -16.10 -8.26
C GLY A 27 21.63 -17.45 -8.40
N ILE A 28 20.35 -17.53 -8.09
CA ILE A 28 19.55 -18.75 -8.22
C ILE A 28 18.79 -18.70 -9.53
N ALA A 29 18.92 -19.77 -10.35
CA ALA A 29 18.27 -19.86 -11.65
C ALA A 29 16.74 -19.90 -11.51
N LYS A 30 16.05 -19.26 -12.45
CA LYS A 30 14.57 -19.16 -12.48
C LYS A 30 13.91 -20.55 -12.53
N SER A 31 14.48 -21.50 -13.28
CA SER A 31 13.99 -22.87 -13.37
C SER A 31 14.04 -23.60 -12.02
N THR A 32 15.14 -23.43 -11.28
CA THR A 32 15.32 -23.99 -9.94
C THR A 32 14.31 -23.39 -8.97
N PHE A 33 14.09 -22.08 -9.03
CA PHE A 33 13.08 -21.41 -8.21
C PHE A 33 11.66 -21.93 -8.49
N TYR A 34 11.29 -22.11 -9.75
CA TYR A 34 9.95 -22.63 -10.08
C TYR A 34 9.77 -24.10 -9.69
N ALA A 35 10.83 -24.91 -9.72
CA ALA A 35 10.79 -26.27 -9.19
C ALA A 35 10.58 -26.26 -7.67
N TYR A 36 11.29 -25.37 -6.96
CA TYR A 36 11.13 -25.17 -5.52
C TYR A 36 9.70 -24.70 -5.16
N VAL A 37 9.16 -23.68 -5.85
CA VAL A 37 7.78 -23.17 -5.65
C VAL A 37 6.76 -24.29 -5.72
N ARG A 38 6.86 -25.15 -6.74
CA ARG A 38 5.97 -26.32 -6.91
C ARG A 38 6.14 -27.34 -5.78
N LEU A 39 7.37 -27.60 -5.37
CA LEU A 39 7.67 -28.57 -4.32
C LEU A 39 7.19 -28.13 -2.94
N ARG A 40 7.36 -26.83 -2.62
CA ARG A 40 6.98 -26.24 -1.33
C ARG A 40 5.55 -25.74 -1.27
N GLY A 41 4.81 -25.75 -2.38
CA GLY A 41 3.43 -25.25 -2.45
C GLY A 41 3.31 -23.73 -2.31
N ALA A 42 4.37 -22.97 -2.62
CA ALA A 42 4.29 -21.53 -2.60
C ALA A 42 3.36 -21.01 -3.71
N GLU A 43 2.47 -20.07 -3.38
CA GLU A 43 1.46 -19.55 -4.29
C GLU A 43 1.91 -18.25 -4.96
N GLN A 44 1.54 -18.07 -6.24
CA GLN A 44 1.80 -16.82 -6.95
C GLN A 44 0.73 -15.78 -6.60
N ALA A 45 1.08 -14.83 -5.74
CA ALA A 45 0.17 -13.74 -5.33
C ALA A 45 0.10 -12.58 -6.34
N ALA A 46 1.19 -12.37 -7.11
CA ALA A 46 1.25 -11.38 -8.19
C ALA A 46 2.30 -11.81 -9.23
N HIS A 47 2.40 -11.09 -10.35
CA HIS A 47 3.41 -11.39 -11.37
C HIS A 47 4.82 -11.37 -10.77
N GLY A 48 5.47 -12.55 -10.75
CA GLY A 48 6.81 -12.71 -10.19
C GLY A 48 6.90 -12.57 -8.66
N VAL A 49 5.79 -12.63 -7.93
CA VAL A 49 5.72 -12.58 -6.47
C VAL A 49 5.10 -13.87 -5.96
N TYR A 50 5.79 -14.54 -5.05
CA TYR A 50 5.39 -15.82 -4.48
C TYR A 50 5.30 -15.72 -2.95
N VAL A 51 4.31 -16.39 -2.38
CA VAL A 51 4.03 -16.42 -0.94
C VAL A 51 4.15 -17.85 -0.46
N SER A 52 4.88 -18.07 0.62
CA SER A 52 4.95 -19.37 1.29
C SER A 52 3.57 -19.74 1.87
N PRO A 53 3.16 -21.01 1.82
CA PRO A 53 1.90 -21.45 2.41
C PRO A 53 1.80 -21.20 3.93
N ASP A 54 2.94 -21.14 4.62
CA ASP A 54 3.02 -20.88 6.05
C ASP A 54 3.13 -19.40 6.40
N ALA A 55 3.17 -18.50 5.39
CA ALA A 55 3.29 -17.06 5.61
C ALA A 55 1.97 -16.43 6.04
N TRP A 56 2.04 -15.52 7.00
CA TRP A 56 0.93 -14.62 7.27
C TRP A 56 0.74 -13.67 6.09
N THR A 57 -0.46 -13.61 5.56
CA THR A 57 -0.77 -12.81 4.37
C THR A 57 -0.83 -11.32 4.72
N ASP A 58 0.18 -10.55 4.31
CA ASP A 58 0.14 -9.10 4.34
C ASP A 58 -0.58 -8.57 3.09
N ALA A 59 -1.90 -8.43 3.19
CA ALA A 59 -2.73 -8.00 2.08
C ALA A 59 -2.39 -6.59 1.57
N MET A 60 -1.96 -5.67 2.46
CA MET A 60 -1.53 -4.32 2.09
C MET A 60 -0.23 -4.37 1.27
N TYR A 61 0.75 -5.13 1.72
CA TYR A 61 2.00 -5.28 0.99
C TYR A 61 1.82 -5.97 -0.35
N LEU A 62 1.00 -7.02 -0.41
CA LEU A 62 0.67 -7.70 -1.67
C LEU A 62 -0.04 -6.78 -2.66
N LEU A 63 -0.96 -5.92 -2.18
CA LEU A 63 -1.59 -4.90 -3.01
C LEU A 63 -0.56 -3.93 -3.60
N HIS A 64 0.39 -3.46 -2.79
CA HIS A 64 1.51 -2.62 -3.27
C HIS A 64 2.37 -3.35 -4.31
N LEU A 65 2.69 -4.64 -4.11
CA LEU A 65 3.47 -5.42 -5.06
C LEU A 65 2.75 -5.65 -6.40
N ARG A 66 1.41 -5.76 -6.38
CA ARG A 66 0.58 -5.87 -7.60
C ARG A 66 0.46 -4.57 -8.37
N CYS A 67 0.50 -3.44 -7.67
CA CYS A 67 0.40 -2.12 -8.27
C CYS A 67 1.43 -1.16 -7.65
N ALA A 68 2.65 -1.16 -8.19
CA ALA A 68 3.77 -0.36 -7.66
C ALA A 68 3.52 1.16 -7.65
N GLN A 69 2.56 1.66 -8.44
CA GLN A 69 2.18 3.06 -8.41
C GLN A 69 1.05 3.38 -7.42
N ALA A 70 0.44 2.37 -6.79
CA ALA A 70 -0.59 2.61 -5.80
C ALA A 70 0.01 3.25 -4.55
N VAL A 71 -0.63 4.32 -4.08
CA VAL A 71 -0.32 4.96 -2.81
C VAL A 71 -1.53 4.79 -1.90
N PHE A 72 -1.35 4.23 -0.70
CA PHE A 72 -2.42 4.14 0.28
C PHE A 72 -2.94 5.53 0.65
N SER A 73 -4.25 5.70 0.63
CA SER A 73 -4.89 7.01 0.74
C SER A 73 -6.20 6.91 1.51
N HIS A 74 -6.82 8.05 1.79
CA HIS A 74 -8.15 8.14 2.42
C HIS A 74 -8.24 7.24 3.67
N GLU A 75 -9.21 6.32 3.73
CA GLU A 75 -9.46 5.47 4.89
C GLU A 75 -8.26 4.58 5.25
N SER A 76 -7.53 4.06 4.24
CA SER A 76 -6.31 3.29 4.49
C SER A 76 -5.19 4.15 5.07
N ALA A 77 -5.00 5.37 4.58
CA ALA A 77 -4.00 6.28 5.13
C ALA A 77 -4.36 6.74 6.56
N LEU A 78 -5.65 6.87 6.90
CA LEU A 78 -6.08 7.13 8.27
C LEU A 78 -5.59 6.05 9.24
N PHE A 79 -5.68 4.78 8.84
CA PHE A 79 -5.21 3.65 9.63
C PHE A 79 -3.69 3.72 9.85
N PHE A 80 -2.92 3.97 8.80
CA PHE A 80 -1.45 4.12 8.91
C PHE A 80 -1.01 5.29 9.79
N HIS A 81 -1.84 6.32 9.94
CA HIS A 81 -1.54 7.50 10.77
C HIS A 81 -2.18 7.47 12.15
N ASP A 82 -2.76 6.34 12.57
CA ASP A 82 -3.49 6.21 13.84
C ASP A 82 -4.60 7.27 14.01
N LEU A 83 -5.24 7.66 12.90
CA LEU A 83 -6.40 8.54 12.90
C LEU A 83 -7.73 7.74 12.95
N THR A 84 -7.65 6.43 12.89
CA THR A 84 -8.71 5.45 13.11
C THR A 84 -8.12 4.16 13.66
N ASP A 85 -8.82 3.52 14.58
CA ASP A 85 -8.43 2.21 15.14
C ASP A 85 -8.90 1.04 14.26
N ARG A 86 -9.77 1.32 13.29
CA ARG A 86 -10.37 0.31 12.42
C ARG A 86 -9.53 0.14 11.16
N GLU A 87 -9.04 -1.08 10.92
CA GLU A 87 -8.45 -1.43 9.63
C GLU A 87 -9.51 -1.30 8.53
N PRO A 88 -9.20 -0.57 7.44
CA PRO A 88 -10.18 -0.32 6.38
C PRO A 88 -10.47 -1.59 5.58
N SER A 89 -11.72 -1.82 5.30
CA SER A 89 -12.19 -2.85 4.38
C SER A 89 -13.36 -2.28 3.58
N PRO A 90 -13.18 -2.02 2.30
CA PRO A 90 -12.00 -2.27 1.44
C PRO A 90 -10.82 -1.31 1.69
N TYR A 91 -9.62 -1.75 1.26
CA TYR A 91 -8.47 -0.84 1.19
C TYR A 91 -8.69 0.26 0.17
N SER A 92 -8.24 1.46 0.48
CA SER A 92 -8.31 2.64 -0.40
C SER A 92 -6.93 3.08 -0.85
N ILE A 93 -6.77 3.25 -2.15
CA ILE A 93 -5.53 3.67 -2.79
C ILE A 93 -5.77 4.78 -3.80
N THR A 94 -4.73 5.54 -4.10
CA THR A 94 -4.73 6.52 -5.19
C THR A 94 -3.71 6.13 -6.24
N VAL A 95 -4.12 6.19 -7.51
CA VAL A 95 -3.29 5.97 -8.69
C VAL A 95 -3.32 7.20 -9.61
N ARG A 96 -2.39 7.26 -10.56
CA ARG A 96 -2.37 8.35 -11.56
C ARG A 96 -3.52 8.21 -12.54
N THR A 97 -4.07 9.34 -12.98
CA THR A 97 -4.99 9.39 -14.13
C THR A 97 -4.35 8.67 -15.33
N GLY A 98 -5.14 7.86 -16.02
CA GLY A 98 -4.69 7.02 -17.15
C GLY A 98 -4.35 5.57 -16.76
N TYR A 99 -4.30 5.25 -15.46
CA TYR A 99 -4.22 3.85 -15.03
C TYR A 99 -5.61 3.19 -15.12
N ASN A 100 -5.66 1.95 -15.61
CA ASN A 100 -6.89 1.18 -15.63
C ASN A 100 -7.09 0.43 -14.29
N PRO A 101 -8.02 0.86 -13.43
CA PRO A 101 -8.19 0.28 -12.11
C PRO A 101 -9.09 -0.98 -12.09
N ALA A 102 -9.62 -1.41 -13.23
CA ALA A 102 -10.68 -2.42 -13.29
C ALA A 102 -10.35 -3.71 -12.53
N ALA A 103 -9.12 -4.22 -12.65
CA ALA A 103 -8.69 -5.43 -11.94
C ALA A 103 -8.65 -5.22 -10.42
N LEU A 104 -8.15 -4.07 -9.94
CA LEU A 104 -8.11 -3.77 -8.51
C LEU A 104 -9.51 -3.56 -7.92
N GLN A 105 -10.40 -2.90 -8.68
CA GLN A 105 -11.80 -2.70 -8.28
C GLN A 105 -12.57 -4.02 -8.25
N ALA A 106 -12.31 -4.93 -9.19
CA ALA A 106 -12.89 -6.28 -9.18
C ALA A 106 -12.49 -7.09 -7.94
N ASP A 107 -11.27 -6.85 -7.42
CA ASP A 107 -10.78 -7.42 -6.16
C ASP A 107 -11.27 -6.65 -4.92
N GLY A 108 -12.19 -5.72 -5.08
CA GLY A 108 -12.81 -4.97 -3.98
C GLY A 108 -11.99 -3.79 -3.47
N VAL A 109 -10.90 -3.38 -4.16
CA VAL A 109 -10.09 -2.23 -3.74
C VAL A 109 -10.78 -0.92 -4.14
N LYS A 110 -10.88 0.04 -3.24
CA LYS A 110 -11.39 1.39 -3.50
C LYS A 110 -10.30 2.24 -4.15
N VAL A 111 -10.45 2.56 -5.43
CA VAL A 111 -9.42 3.24 -6.20
C VAL A 111 -9.82 4.67 -6.50
N TYR A 112 -8.99 5.62 -6.07
CA TYR A 112 -9.06 7.03 -6.41
C TYR A 112 -8.04 7.36 -7.50
N THR A 113 -8.33 8.36 -8.31
CA THR A 113 -7.43 8.84 -9.36
C THR A 113 -7.05 10.29 -9.15
N ILE A 114 -5.81 10.64 -9.50
CA ILE A 114 -5.32 12.01 -9.41
C ILE A 114 -4.39 12.33 -10.58
N LYS A 115 -4.30 13.61 -10.93
CA LYS A 115 -3.35 14.09 -11.96
C LYS A 115 -1.92 13.67 -11.61
N LYS A 116 -1.12 13.36 -12.64
CA LYS A 116 0.26 12.85 -12.51
C LYS A 116 1.14 13.77 -11.65
N GLU A 117 0.99 15.08 -11.81
CA GLU A 117 1.77 16.12 -11.13
C GLU A 117 1.51 16.13 -9.60
N LEU A 118 0.32 15.72 -9.20
CA LEU A 118 -0.09 15.71 -7.80
C LEU A 118 0.10 14.35 -7.12
N HIS A 119 0.30 13.30 -7.91
CA HIS A 119 0.38 11.94 -7.37
C HIS A 119 1.58 11.76 -6.43
N GLY A 120 2.74 12.36 -6.76
CA GLY A 120 3.95 12.26 -5.94
C GLY A 120 3.97 13.16 -4.70
N VAL A 121 2.99 14.08 -4.57
CA VAL A 121 3.00 15.08 -3.50
C VAL A 121 2.49 14.44 -2.19
N GLY A 122 3.29 14.52 -1.14
CA GLY A 122 2.92 14.04 0.19
C GLY A 122 3.04 12.52 0.37
N ILE A 123 3.81 11.82 -0.46
CA ILE A 123 4.10 10.39 -0.25
C ILE A 123 5.15 10.24 0.84
N VAL A 124 4.87 9.34 1.78
CA VAL A 124 5.80 8.84 2.80
C VAL A 124 5.82 7.32 2.75
N THR A 125 6.88 6.71 3.27
CA THR A 125 6.96 5.27 3.44
C THR A 125 6.63 4.92 4.89
N LEU A 126 5.62 4.09 5.09
CA LEU A 126 5.22 3.56 6.38
C LEU A 126 5.19 2.04 6.33
N ASN A 127 5.31 1.41 7.49
CA ASN A 127 5.25 -0.05 7.57
C ASN A 127 3.81 -0.53 7.79
N THR A 128 3.46 -1.62 7.11
CA THR A 128 2.25 -2.37 7.42
C THR A 128 2.32 -2.96 8.83
N PRO A 129 1.23 -3.48 9.41
CA PRO A 129 1.26 -4.21 10.68
C PRO A 129 2.25 -5.40 10.70
N PHE A 130 2.61 -5.93 9.53
CA PHE A 130 3.59 -7.02 9.36
C PHE A 130 5.03 -6.51 9.15
N GLY A 131 5.26 -5.19 9.20
CA GLY A 131 6.59 -4.58 9.08
C GLY A 131 7.07 -4.34 7.64
N ASN A 132 6.24 -4.56 6.63
CA ASN A 132 6.62 -4.33 5.23
C ASN A 132 6.41 -2.87 4.81
N PRO A 133 7.40 -2.22 4.15
CA PRO A 133 7.30 -0.82 3.75
C PRO A 133 6.36 -0.65 2.56
N VAL A 134 5.44 0.31 2.67
CA VAL A 134 4.49 0.68 1.60
C VAL A 134 4.38 2.20 1.46
N PRO A 135 4.08 2.73 0.26
CA PRO A 135 3.84 4.16 0.06
C PRO A 135 2.45 4.53 0.58
N VAL A 136 2.40 5.56 1.40
CA VAL A 136 1.19 6.11 2.01
C VAL A 136 1.20 7.63 1.82
N TYR A 137 0.07 8.28 1.63
CA TYR A 137 0.03 9.74 1.74
C TYR A 137 0.21 10.17 3.18
N ASP A 138 0.96 11.26 3.40
CA ASP A 138 1.16 11.83 4.72
C ASP A 138 -0.16 12.32 5.35
N MET A 139 -0.13 12.61 6.63
CA MET A 139 -1.30 12.95 7.42
C MET A 139 -2.02 14.20 6.88
N GLU A 140 -1.29 15.25 6.49
CA GLU A 140 -1.84 16.49 5.95
C GLU A 140 -2.52 16.28 4.61
N ARG A 141 -1.87 15.52 3.73
CA ARG A 141 -2.43 15.15 2.43
C ARG A 141 -3.68 14.30 2.60
N THR A 142 -3.64 13.32 3.50
CA THR A 142 -4.78 12.44 3.81
C THR A 142 -5.98 13.25 4.27
N VAL A 143 -5.79 14.21 5.17
CA VAL A 143 -6.90 15.08 5.64
C VAL A 143 -7.44 15.96 4.51
N CYS A 144 -6.60 16.48 3.61
CA CYS A 144 -7.06 17.23 2.44
C CYS A 144 -7.89 16.35 1.49
N ASP A 145 -7.44 15.12 1.23
CA ASP A 145 -8.14 14.18 0.36
C ASP A 145 -9.49 13.74 0.96
N LEU A 146 -9.56 13.52 2.28
CA LEU A 146 -10.81 13.24 2.99
C LEU A 146 -11.83 14.39 2.86
N ILE A 147 -11.40 15.63 3.06
CA ILE A 147 -12.28 16.80 2.94
C ILE A 147 -12.82 16.92 1.52
N ARG A 148 -11.99 16.67 0.52
CA ARG A 148 -12.37 16.70 -0.89
C ARG A 148 -13.36 15.60 -1.26
N SER A 149 -13.15 14.40 -0.74
CA SER A 149 -13.93 13.19 -1.06
C SER A 149 -15.03 12.91 -0.03
N ARG A 150 -15.41 13.88 0.79
CA ARG A 150 -16.32 13.71 1.93
C ARG A 150 -17.66 13.03 1.60
N SER A 151 -18.18 13.23 0.40
CA SER A 151 -19.44 12.61 -0.04
C SER A 151 -19.33 11.09 -0.23
N GLY A 152 -18.13 10.55 -0.41
CA GLY A 152 -17.85 9.12 -0.58
C GLY A 152 -17.32 8.43 0.68
N ILE A 153 -17.28 9.14 1.82
CA ILE A 153 -16.75 8.64 3.09
C ILE A 153 -17.87 8.63 4.13
N GLU A 154 -17.92 7.59 4.93
CA GLU A 154 -18.88 7.49 6.02
C GLU A 154 -18.74 8.69 6.98
N THR A 155 -19.85 9.34 7.33
CA THR A 155 -19.87 10.55 8.14
C THR A 155 -19.16 10.37 9.49
N GLN A 156 -19.36 9.24 10.15
CA GLN A 156 -18.76 8.94 11.43
C GLN A 156 -17.23 8.82 11.31
N THR A 157 -16.73 8.10 10.31
CA THR A 157 -15.31 7.96 10.01
C THR A 157 -14.66 9.32 9.72
N PHE A 158 -15.32 10.14 8.89
CA PHE A 158 -14.86 11.49 8.57
C PHE A 158 -14.74 12.38 9.82
N GLN A 159 -15.80 12.42 10.66
CA GLN A 159 -15.81 13.24 11.87
C GLN A 159 -14.76 12.78 12.88
N ASN A 160 -14.63 11.47 13.08
CA ASN A 160 -13.64 10.91 14.01
C ASN A 160 -12.21 11.22 13.54
N ALA A 161 -11.91 11.02 12.27
CA ALA A 161 -10.60 11.34 11.70
C ALA A 161 -10.21 12.81 11.89
N LEU A 162 -11.14 13.74 11.62
CA LEU A 162 -10.88 15.17 11.85
C LEU A 162 -10.67 15.51 13.33
N LYS A 163 -11.43 14.90 14.25
CA LYS A 163 -11.25 15.06 15.70
C LYS A 163 -9.89 14.56 16.15
N GLN A 164 -9.48 13.37 15.70
CA GLN A 164 -8.16 12.82 16.02
C GLN A 164 -7.03 13.66 15.44
N TYR A 165 -7.15 14.07 14.18
CA TYR A 165 -6.17 14.99 13.57
C TYR A 165 -6.06 16.31 14.34
N ALA A 166 -7.18 16.91 14.78
CA ALA A 166 -7.16 18.16 15.55
C ALA A 166 -6.37 18.05 16.86
N LYS A 167 -6.38 16.87 17.51
CA LYS A 167 -5.64 16.58 18.75
C LYS A 167 -4.14 16.36 18.53
N ARG A 168 -3.71 16.04 17.31
CA ARG A 168 -2.30 15.76 17.02
C ARG A 168 -1.42 16.98 17.27
N LYS A 169 -0.29 16.77 17.94
CA LYS A 169 0.72 17.81 18.19
C LYS A 169 1.70 17.98 17.03
N ASP A 170 1.90 16.92 16.25
CA ASP A 170 2.81 16.80 15.12
C ASP A 170 2.20 17.26 13.78
N LYS A 171 0.97 17.80 13.78
CA LYS A 171 0.32 18.32 12.56
C LYS A 171 1.00 19.57 12.01
N ASP A 172 1.15 19.64 10.69
CA ASP A 172 1.68 20.81 9.98
C ASP A 172 0.56 21.54 9.21
N LEU A 173 -0.06 22.53 9.87
CA LEU A 173 -1.13 23.33 9.27
C LEU A 173 -0.68 24.16 8.07
N ARG A 174 0.61 24.56 8.01
CA ARG A 174 1.16 25.32 6.86
C ARG A 174 1.27 24.43 5.63
N LYS A 175 1.74 23.20 5.81
CA LYS A 175 1.79 22.19 4.75
C LYS A 175 0.38 21.86 4.25
N ARG A 176 -0.58 21.66 5.15
CA ARG A 176 -1.99 21.43 4.82
C ARG A 176 -2.57 22.56 3.97
N MET A 177 -2.33 23.84 4.32
CA MET A 177 -2.80 24.98 3.54
C MET A 177 -2.22 24.99 2.13
N ARG A 178 -0.91 24.73 1.96
CA ARG A 178 -0.28 24.64 0.63
C ARG A 178 -0.89 23.52 -0.22
N LEU A 179 -1.09 22.34 0.35
CA LEU A 179 -1.73 21.21 -0.31
C LEU A 179 -3.16 21.54 -0.75
N HIS A 180 -3.94 22.18 0.13
CA HIS A 180 -5.30 22.59 -0.19
C HIS A 180 -5.34 23.56 -1.38
N ILE A 181 -4.44 24.53 -1.43
CA ILE A 181 -4.31 25.50 -2.52
C ILE A 181 -3.93 24.78 -3.83
N GLN A 182 -2.87 23.94 -3.81
CA GLN A 182 -2.45 23.19 -4.99
C GLN A 182 -3.57 22.32 -5.57
N HIS A 183 -4.35 21.67 -4.71
CA HIS A 183 -5.49 20.86 -5.14
C HIS A 183 -6.68 21.65 -5.66
N ARG A 184 -6.87 22.90 -5.23
CA ARG A 184 -7.98 23.76 -5.65
C ARG A 184 -7.78 24.35 -7.05
N TYR A 185 -6.55 24.59 -7.47
CA TYR A 185 -6.22 25.16 -8.78
C TYR A 185 -5.99 24.12 -9.89
N CYS A 186 -6.12 22.83 -9.59
CA CYS A 186 -5.88 21.75 -10.55
C CYS A 186 -7.15 21.11 -11.13
N TYR A 187 -8.27 21.83 -11.09
CA TYR A 187 -9.52 21.49 -11.80
C TYR A 187 -9.74 22.38 -12.99
#